data_f7d8d81cfbefcc41b3e8610f5649e0ef
#
_entry.id   f7d8d81cfbefcc41b3e8610f5649e0ef
#
_cell.length_a   1.000
_cell.length_b   1.000
_cell.length_c   1.000
_cell.angle_alpha   90.00
_cell.angle_beta   90.00
_cell.angle_gamma   90.00
#
_symmetry.space_group_name_H-M   'P 1'
#
loop_
_entity.id
_entity.type
_entity.pdbx_description
1 polymer ?
#
loop_
_entity_poly.entity_id
_entity_poly.type
_entity_poly.pdbx_seq_one_letter_code
_entity_poly.pdbx_strand_id
1 'polypeptide(L)'
;MRQFTNISMEALAKLMGIRLEGRKAVIRKNTDSCAPHFLSAQIKLFLLLNFHANSNTGLTPLLSCCELASDIKCHKKTIYSSLEMLSKHDMIEYSESIEKGFIDVRVLHLSDMYKRRGENGKGYITFNMDLLQALLSAKDINILRVMLTSLMETITKNTLSASKALKEVRIPFDTLSAAFPSSVRPRDIRTACNEEGLFGDLFERTSDDLKKTIFIKLKEDFDGKYIKQKIRLEARKDIFSEIESINNAVRDANTGIHEDGFIHISDALAFRDHDIDLFNAVDILHPERSLPLLELNSDIRNDCATIAQDFGIDTVITALRTFYSNYLLPDSFKPDKSKSLGGLIRRIVGELFGQPELLTNPS
;
A
#
# COMPACT_ATOMS: atom_id res chain seq x y z
N MET A 1 -2.00 0.86 9.83
CA MET A 1 -1.37 -0.04 8.81
C MET A 1 -1.77 0.46 7.43
N ARG A 2 -0.91 0.40 6.43
CA ARG A 2 -1.21 0.85 5.06
C ARG A 2 -2.07 -0.14 4.32
N GLN A 3 -2.85 0.33 3.34
CA GLN A 3 -3.60 -0.56 2.44
C GLN A 3 -2.70 -1.28 1.43
N PHE A 4 -1.59 -0.64 1.04
CA PHE A 4 -0.63 -1.18 0.09
C PHE A 4 0.81 -0.95 0.54
N THR A 5 1.67 -1.90 0.21
CA THR A 5 3.12 -1.74 0.34
C THR A 5 3.85 -2.35 -0.86
N ASN A 6 5.02 -1.81 -1.17
CA ASN A 6 5.91 -2.40 -2.17
C ASN A 6 7.02 -3.16 -1.45
N ILE A 7 7.28 -4.38 -1.90
CA ILE A 7 8.37 -5.20 -1.35
C ILE A 7 9.32 -5.57 -2.50
N SER A 8 10.60 -5.33 -2.30
CA SER A 8 11.63 -5.60 -3.32
C SER A 8 11.68 -7.08 -3.67
N MET A 9 11.81 -7.39 -4.95
CA MET A 9 12.00 -8.76 -5.44
C MET A 9 13.28 -9.39 -4.87
N GLU A 10 14.33 -8.61 -4.63
CA GLU A 10 15.56 -9.09 -4.02
C GLU A 10 15.39 -9.48 -2.56
N ALA A 11 14.62 -8.68 -1.79
CA ALA A 11 14.28 -9.03 -0.41
C ALA A 11 13.46 -10.33 -0.35
N LEU A 12 12.45 -10.47 -1.22
CA LEU A 12 11.67 -11.70 -1.30
C LEU A 12 12.51 -12.91 -1.70
N ALA A 13 13.42 -12.74 -2.66
CA ALA A 13 14.33 -13.81 -3.07
C ALA A 13 15.24 -14.25 -1.92
N LYS A 14 15.77 -13.30 -1.16
CA LYS A 14 16.61 -13.57 0.03
C LYS A 14 15.82 -14.35 1.09
N LEU A 15 14.57 -13.94 1.37
CA LEU A 15 13.67 -14.66 2.29
C LEU A 15 13.38 -16.09 1.85
N MET A 16 13.29 -16.31 0.57
CA MET A 16 12.97 -17.62 -0.02
C MET A 16 14.21 -18.52 -0.19
N GLY A 17 15.42 -17.99 0.06
CA GLY A 17 16.66 -18.69 -0.19
C GLY A 17 16.93 -18.97 -1.66
N ILE A 18 16.44 -18.10 -2.55
CA ILE A 18 16.65 -18.14 -4.00
C ILE A 18 17.49 -16.95 -4.46
N ARG A 19 18.01 -17.02 -5.68
CA ARG A 19 18.66 -15.90 -6.34
C ARG A 19 17.92 -15.50 -7.61
N LEU A 20 18.04 -14.24 -7.96
CA LEU A 20 17.43 -13.69 -9.17
C LEU A 20 18.52 -13.39 -10.19
N GLU A 21 18.41 -13.98 -11.38
CA GLU A 21 19.38 -13.80 -12.48
C GLU A 21 18.80 -12.96 -13.61
N GLY A 22 19.68 -12.20 -14.25
CA GLY A 22 19.39 -11.44 -15.45
C GLY A 22 18.41 -10.30 -15.25
N ARG A 23 18.14 -9.61 -16.35
CA ARG A 23 17.23 -8.42 -16.37
C ARG A 23 15.76 -8.76 -16.09
N LYS A 24 15.33 -10.00 -16.34
CA LYS A 24 13.96 -10.47 -16.14
C LYS A 24 13.77 -11.14 -14.78
N ALA A 25 14.71 -11.02 -13.87
CA ALA A 25 14.62 -11.62 -12.53
C ALA A 25 14.24 -13.12 -12.57
N VAL A 26 14.97 -13.92 -13.36
CA VAL A 26 14.72 -15.36 -13.45
C VAL A 26 15.09 -16.03 -12.13
N ILE A 27 14.15 -16.75 -11.54
CA ILE A 27 14.35 -17.47 -10.28
C ILE A 27 15.28 -18.65 -10.49
N ARG A 28 16.31 -18.75 -9.65
CA ARG A 28 17.29 -19.85 -9.60
C ARG A 28 17.47 -20.34 -8.18
N LYS A 29 17.82 -21.60 -8.05
CA LYS A 29 18.22 -22.17 -6.77
C LYS A 29 19.47 -21.45 -6.28
N ASN A 30 19.47 -21.00 -5.03
CA ASN A 30 20.67 -20.48 -4.41
C ASN A 30 21.58 -21.66 -4.04
N THR A 31 22.79 -21.66 -4.58
CA THR A 31 23.81 -22.69 -4.32
C THR A 31 24.79 -22.27 -3.23
N ASP A 32 24.63 -21.05 -2.69
CA ASP A 32 25.43 -20.59 -1.57
C ASP A 32 25.03 -21.38 -0.31
N SER A 33 26.00 -22.06 0.27
CA SER A 33 25.82 -22.82 1.51
C SER A 33 25.48 -21.95 2.72
N CYS A 34 25.78 -20.66 2.63
CA CYS A 34 25.47 -19.66 3.65
C CYS A 34 24.09 -18.99 3.47
N ALA A 35 23.38 -19.32 2.41
CA ALA A 35 22.04 -18.74 2.17
C ALA A 35 21.10 -19.10 3.33
N PRO A 36 20.39 -18.11 3.91
CA PRO A 36 19.51 -18.35 5.03
C PRO A 36 18.28 -19.15 4.60
N HIS A 37 17.86 -20.11 5.42
CA HIS A 37 16.58 -20.77 5.29
C HIS A 37 15.61 -20.17 6.31
N PHE A 38 14.93 -19.10 5.94
CA PHE A 38 13.96 -18.46 6.81
C PHE A 38 12.73 -19.36 7.07
N LEU A 39 12.27 -19.34 8.32
CA LEU A 39 11.07 -20.05 8.76
C LEU A 39 9.81 -19.24 8.45
N SER A 40 8.63 -19.89 8.52
CA SER A 40 7.35 -19.25 8.24
C SER A 40 7.12 -17.97 9.07
N ALA A 41 7.41 -18.02 10.37
CA ALA A 41 7.25 -16.85 11.24
C ALA A 41 8.14 -15.66 10.82
N GLN A 42 9.36 -15.92 10.40
CA GLN A 42 10.31 -14.90 9.95
C GLN A 42 9.85 -14.24 8.66
N ILE A 43 9.39 -15.04 7.69
CA ILE A 43 8.86 -14.53 6.41
C ILE A 43 7.61 -13.68 6.67
N LYS A 44 6.67 -14.20 7.46
CA LYS A 44 5.43 -13.49 7.80
C LYS A 44 5.70 -12.19 8.55
N LEU A 45 6.61 -12.22 9.52
CA LEU A 45 7.01 -11.03 10.27
C LEU A 45 7.60 -9.97 9.33
N PHE A 46 8.49 -10.35 8.43
CA PHE A 46 9.06 -9.40 7.47
C PHE A 46 7.98 -8.78 6.57
N LEU A 47 7.05 -9.58 6.05
CA LEU A 47 5.93 -9.06 5.24
C LEU A 47 5.10 -8.06 6.04
N LEU A 48 4.74 -8.40 7.27
CA LEU A 48 3.94 -7.54 8.16
C LEU A 48 4.66 -6.23 8.50
N LEU A 49 5.95 -6.28 8.82
CA LEU A 49 6.78 -5.11 9.10
C LEU A 49 6.80 -4.13 7.91
N ASN A 50 6.82 -4.62 6.68
CA ASN A 50 6.75 -3.75 5.50
C ASN A 50 5.44 -2.96 5.40
N PHE A 51 4.32 -3.48 5.92
CA PHE A 51 3.05 -2.76 5.96
C PHE A 51 3.00 -1.68 7.04
N HIS A 52 3.79 -1.83 8.10
CA HIS A 52 3.94 -0.80 9.13
C HIS A 52 5.00 0.25 8.75
N ALA A 53 5.98 -0.13 7.97
CA ALA A 53 7.11 0.73 7.66
C ALA A 53 6.74 1.93 6.78
N ASN A 54 7.37 3.07 7.03
CA ASN A 54 7.33 4.21 6.14
C ASN A 54 8.05 3.87 4.82
N SER A 55 7.41 4.13 3.67
CA SER A 55 7.96 3.76 2.34
C SER A 55 9.27 4.45 2.00
N ASN A 56 9.58 5.59 2.61
CA ASN A 56 10.78 6.37 2.29
C ASN A 56 11.93 6.05 3.24
N THR A 57 11.63 5.93 4.55
CA THR A 57 12.65 5.75 5.59
C THR A 57 12.83 4.31 6.03
N GLY A 58 11.83 3.46 5.82
CA GLY A 58 11.78 2.10 6.34
C GLY A 58 11.46 2.00 7.83
N LEU A 59 11.32 3.13 8.52
CA LEU A 59 11.01 3.13 9.95
C LEU A 59 9.55 2.76 10.17
N THR A 60 9.31 1.93 11.18
CA THR A 60 7.97 1.63 11.68
C THR A 60 7.61 2.57 12.82
N PRO A 61 6.31 2.78 13.13
CA PRO A 61 5.93 3.27 14.44
C PRO A 61 6.36 2.25 15.52
N LEU A 62 6.31 2.65 16.78
CA LEU A 62 6.53 1.75 17.89
C LEU A 62 5.56 0.56 17.84
N LEU A 63 6.09 -0.67 17.79
CA LEU A 63 5.30 -1.87 17.57
C LEU A 63 5.27 -2.75 18.82
N SER A 64 4.08 -3.26 19.16
CA SER A 64 3.90 -4.23 20.22
C SER A 64 4.25 -5.65 19.75
N CYS A 65 5.22 -6.30 20.41
CA CYS A 65 5.54 -7.70 20.14
C CYS A 65 4.37 -8.67 20.40
N CYS A 66 3.42 -8.29 21.26
CA CYS A 66 2.23 -9.10 21.53
C CYS A 66 1.25 -9.02 20.35
N GLU A 67 1.04 -7.84 19.78
CA GLU A 67 0.19 -7.64 18.59
C GLU A 67 0.79 -8.36 17.38
N LEU A 68 2.07 -8.17 17.10
CA LEU A 68 2.77 -8.89 16.05
C LEU A 68 2.65 -10.42 16.20
N ALA A 69 2.76 -10.93 17.43
CA ALA A 69 2.61 -12.36 17.70
C ALA A 69 1.18 -12.86 17.44
N SER A 70 0.18 -12.05 17.75
CA SER A 70 -1.22 -12.32 17.44
C SER A 70 -1.48 -12.37 15.94
N ASP A 71 -0.98 -11.37 15.21
CA ASP A 71 -1.20 -11.24 13.76
C ASP A 71 -0.62 -12.41 12.97
N ILE A 72 0.59 -12.85 13.32
CA ILE A 72 1.24 -14.00 12.64
C ILE A 72 0.94 -15.35 13.32
N LYS A 73 0.12 -15.36 14.36
CA LYS A 73 -0.33 -16.55 15.11
C LYS A 73 0.83 -17.36 15.66
N CYS A 74 1.72 -16.71 16.42
CA CYS A 74 2.86 -17.38 17.07
C CYS A 74 3.06 -16.89 18.52
N HIS A 75 4.03 -17.46 19.23
CA HIS A 75 4.40 -17.00 20.56
C HIS A 75 5.29 -15.75 20.50
N LYS A 76 5.18 -14.86 21.50
CA LYS A 76 6.02 -13.66 21.64
C LYS A 76 7.53 -13.98 21.55
N LYS A 77 7.97 -15.11 22.15
CA LYS A 77 9.36 -15.57 22.04
C LYS A 77 9.79 -15.79 20.57
N THR A 78 8.88 -16.27 19.73
CA THR A 78 9.13 -16.48 18.30
C THR A 78 9.32 -15.14 17.57
N ILE A 79 8.66 -14.05 18.00
CA ILE A 79 8.90 -12.71 17.45
C ILE A 79 10.35 -12.30 17.68
N TYR A 80 10.86 -12.37 18.92
CA TYR A 80 12.24 -11.98 19.22
C TYR A 80 13.27 -12.80 18.44
N SER A 81 13.12 -14.13 18.41
CA SER A 81 14.01 -14.98 17.62
C SER A 81 13.91 -14.70 16.11
N SER A 82 12.75 -14.27 15.62
CA SER A 82 12.55 -13.90 14.21
C SER A 82 13.19 -12.54 13.90
N LEU A 83 13.09 -11.57 14.80
CA LEU A 83 13.75 -10.27 14.68
C LEU A 83 15.28 -10.44 14.65
N GLU A 84 15.81 -11.23 15.57
CA GLU A 84 17.25 -11.54 15.61
C GLU A 84 17.73 -12.17 14.31
N MET A 85 16.99 -13.15 13.77
CA MET A 85 17.36 -13.82 12.53
C MET A 85 17.25 -12.88 11.33
N LEU A 86 16.21 -12.06 11.24
CA LEU A 86 16.06 -11.07 10.18
C LEU A 86 17.16 -10.00 10.24
N SER A 87 17.52 -9.55 11.43
CA SER A 87 18.60 -8.57 11.63
C SER A 87 19.96 -9.16 11.29
N LYS A 88 20.25 -10.39 11.72
CA LYS A 88 21.50 -11.10 11.39
C LYS A 88 21.74 -11.23 9.89
N HIS A 89 20.68 -11.24 9.10
CA HIS A 89 20.73 -11.34 7.66
C HIS A 89 20.43 -10.01 6.95
N ASP A 90 20.64 -8.87 7.59
CA ASP A 90 20.48 -7.54 7.02
C ASP A 90 19.12 -7.33 6.32
N MET A 91 18.05 -7.88 6.87
CA MET A 91 16.69 -7.64 6.40
C MET A 91 16.04 -6.46 7.13
N ILE A 92 16.38 -6.30 8.40
CA ILE A 92 15.92 -5.25 9.30
C ILE A 92 17.04 -4.80 10.23
N GLU A 93 16.89 -3.60 10.78
CA GLU A 93 17.49 -3.16 12.03
C GLU A 93 16.39 -3.05 13.07
N TYR A 94 16.63 -3.41 14.33
CA TYR A 94 15.65 -3.23 15.37
C TYR A 94 16.31 -2.88 16.71
N SER A 95 15.57 -2.18 17.55
CA SER A 95 15.93 -1.90 18.94
C SER A 95 14.72 -2.15 19.86
N GLU A 96 14.99 -2.60 21.05
CA GLU A 96 13.96 -2.69 22.10
C GLU A 96 13.69 -1.30 22.66
N SER A 97 12.43 -0.97 22.85
CA SER A 97 12.02 0.26 23.50
C SER A 97 12.26 0.20 25.00
N ILE A 98 12.33 1.36 25.64
CA ILE A 98 12.34 1.50 27.11
C ILE A 98 11.09 0.81 27.69
N GLU A 99 9.98 0.88 27.00
CA GLU A 99 8.76 0.18 27.37
C GLU A 99 8.86 -1.30 26.97
N LYS A 100 8.80 -2.19 27.97
CA LYS A 100 8.96 -3.62 27.78
C LYS A 100 7.90 -4.20 26.84
N GLY A 101 8.37 -4.87 25.80
CA GLY A 101 7.51 -5.55 24.84
C GLY A 101 7.19 -4.73 23.61
N PHE A 102 7.73 -3.53 23.51
CA PHE A 102 7.69 -2.68 22.31
C PHE A 102 9.05 -2.61 21.64
N ILE A 103 9.03 -2.44 20.33
CA ILE A 103 10.22 -2.40 19.47
C ILE A 103 10.10 -1.31 18.42
N ASP A 104 11.23 -0.72 18.09
CA ASP A 104 11.42 0.10 16.90
C ASP A 104 12.11 -0.73 15.83
N VAL A 105 11.59 -0.69 14.60
CA VAL A 105 12.14 -1.47 13.49
C VAL A 105 12.37 -0.56 12.29
N ARG A 106 13.51 -0.79 11.63
CA ARG A 106 13.78 -0.23 10.31
C ARG A 106 13.90 -1.37 9.30
N VAL A 107 13.03 -1.38 8.31
CA VAL A 107 13.09 -2.31 7.19
C VAL A 107 14.18 -1.85 6.23
N LEU A 108 15.07 -2.76 5.88
CA LEU A 108 16.13 -2.53 4.92
C LEU A 108 15.68 -2.90 3.49
N HIS A 109 16.56 -2.74 2.49
CA HIS A 109 16.28 -3.07 1.07
C HIS A 109 15.19 -2.25 0.37
N LEU A 110 14.73 -1.16 0.96
CA LEU A 110 13.77 -0.27 0.29
C LEU A 110 14.37 0.38 -0.97
N SER A 111 15.65 0.74 -0.92
CA SER A 111 16.36 1.32 -2.07
C SER A 111 16.42 0.38 -3.27
N ASP A 112 16.39 -0.93 -3.05
CA ASP A 112 16.44 -1.94 -4.11
C ASP A 112 15.21 -1.88 -5.03
N MET A 113 14.08 -1.39 -4.53
CA MET A 113 12.85 -1.18 -5.31
C MET A 113 13.02 -0.11 -6.38
N TYR A 114 13.85 0.90 -6.12
CA TYR A 114 14.03 2.06 -6.99
C TYR A 114 15.21 1.92 -7.95
N LYS A 115 16.04 0.89 -7.80
CA LYS A 115 17.11 0.60 -8.74
C LYS A 115 16.58 0.41 -10.15
N ARG A 116 17.15 1.13 -11.11
CA ARG A 116 16.78 0.98 -12.52
C ARG A 116 17.26 -0.36 -13.06
N ARG A 117 16.61 -0.85 -14.12
CA ARG A 117 17.03 -2.09 -14.78
C ARG A 117 18.50 -2.06 -15.26
N GLY A 118 19.03 -0.87 -15.62
CA GLY A 118 20.45 -0.67 -15.94
C GLY A 118 21.40 -0.84 -14.75
N GLU A 119 20.89 -0.68 -13.53
CA GLU A 119 21.59 -0.84 -12.25
C GLU A 119 21.35 -2.22 -11.62
N ASN A 120 20.99 -3.21 -12.42
CA ASN A 120 20.55 -4.56 -11.99
C ASN A 120 19.30 -4.61 -11.11
N GLY A 121 18.47 -3.57 -11.10
CA GLY A 121 17.21 -3.55 -10.36
C GLY A 121 16.28 -4.68 -10.81
N LYS A 122 15.79 -5.46 -9.85
CA LYS A 122 14.89 -6.61 -10.07
C LYS A 122 13.41 -6.22 -9.97
N GLY A 123 13.13 -5.00 -9.51
CA GLY A 123 11.78 -4.50 -9.31
C GLY A 123 11.18 -4.90 -7.95
N TYR A 124 9.89 -4.73 -7.85
CA TYR A 124 9.13 -4.97 -6.62
C TYR A 124 7.75 -5.57 -6.93
N ILE A 125 7.14 -6.10 -5.91
CA ILE A 125 5.73 -6.53 -5.91
C ILE A 125 4.94 -5.58 -5.03
N THR A 126 3.79 -5.12 -5.52
CA THR A 126 2.83 -4.36 -4.72
C THR A 126 1.90 -5.33 -4.02
N PHE A 127 1.95 -5.34 -2.71
CA PHE A 127 1.07 -6.11 -1.84
C PHE A 127 -0.10 -5.24 -1.41
N ASN A 128 -1.30 -5.80 -1.40
CA ASN A 128 -2.47 -5.24 -0.73
C ASN A 128 -2.73 -6.01 0.57
N MET A 129 -3.68 -5.53 1.37
CA MET A 129 -4.00 -6.13 2.66
C MET A 129 -4.54 -7.56 2.52
N ASP A 130 -5.36 -7.84 1.50
CA ASP A 130 -5.95 -9.16 1.29
C ASP A 130 -4.86 -10.19 0.96
N LEU A 131 -3.89 -9.84 0.11
CA LEU A 131 -2.74 -10.68 -0.18
C LEU A 131 -1.90 -10.93 1.08
N LEU A 132 -1.65 -9.88 1.89
CA LEU A 132 -0.95 -10.04 3.16
C LEU A 132 -1.69 -11.03 4.07
N GLN A 133 -2.98 -10.85 4.28
CA GLN A 133 -3.78 -11.73 5.15
C GLN A 133 -3.77 -13.17 4.67
N ALA A 134 -3.90 -13.38 3.36
CA ALA A 134 -3.81 -14.71 2.77
C ALA A 134 -2.45 -15.36 3.05
N LEU A 135 -1.34 -14.64 2.88
CA LEU A 135 0.01 -15.14 3.17
C LEU A 135 0.22 -15.39 4.67
N LEU A 136 -0.29 -14.51 5.55
CA LEU A 136 -0.23 -14.69 7.00
C LEU A 136 -1.03 -15.92 7.47
N SER A 137 -2.11 -16.28 6.78
CA SER A 137 -2.94 -17.44 7.10
C SER A 137 -2.28 -18.77 6.75
N ALA A 138 -1.24 -18.79 5.92
CA ALA A 138 -0.55 -20.01 5.52
C ALA A 138 0.02 -20.76 6.75
N LYS A 139 -0.48 -21.98 7.01
CA LYS A 139 -0.04 -22.79 8.15
C LYS A 139 1.29 -23.50 7.87
N ASP A 140 1.52 -23.87 6.62
CA ASP A 140 2.71 -24.60 6.17
C ASP A 140 3.68 -23.66 5.45
N ILE A 141 4.96 -23.76 5.77
CA ILE A 141 6.04 -23.05 5.11
C ILE A 141 6.12 -23.39 3.61
N ASN A 142 5.76 -24.60 3.22
CA ASN A 142 5.79 -25.03 1.82
C ASN A 142 4.73 -24.29 1.00
N ILE A 143 3.52 -24.15 1.54
CA ILE A 143 2.44 -23.37 0.93
C ILE A 143 2.90 -21.90 0.75
N LEU A 144 3.44 -21.29 1.81
CA LEU A 144 3.94 -19.93 1.77
C LEU A 144 5.02 -19.71 0.70
N ARG A 145 5.96 -20.65 0.59
CA ARG A 145 7.03 -20.62 -0.43
C ARG A 145 6.48 -20.76 -1.85
N VAL A 146 5.56 -21.68 -2.08
CA VAL A 146 4.91 -21.84 -3.39
C VAL A 146 4.16 -20.57 -3.78
N MET A 147 3.38 -20.00 -2.86
CA MET A 147 2.62 -18.76 -3.10
C MET A 147 3.53 -17.60 -3.48
N LEU A 148 4.57 -17.34 -2.68
CA LEU A 148 5.51 -16.26 -2.95
C LEU A 148 6.30 -16.47 -4.23
N THR A 149 6.77 -17.68 -4.51
CA THR A 149 7.50 -17.99 -5.75
C THR A 149 6.59 -17.82 -6.97
N SER A 150 5.35 -18.31 -6.90
CA SER A 150 4.35 -18.16 -7.95
C SER A 150 4.01 -16.68 -8.19
N LEU A 151 3.89 -15.89 -7.13
CA LEU A 151 3.65 -14.45 -7.21
C LEU A 151 4.82 -13.72 -7.89
N MET A 152 6.06 -14.03 -7.50
CA MET A 152 7.28 -13.46 -8.11
C MET A 152 7.35 -13.78 -9.60
N GLU A 153 7.09 -15.03 -10.00
CA GLU A 153 7.08 -15.45 -11.41
C GLU A 153 5.96 -14.76 -12.21
N THR A 154 4.77 -14.68 -11.63
CA THR A 154 3.62 -14.05 -12.27
C THR A 154 3.89 -12.56 -12.54
N ILE A 155 4.39 -11.85 -11.57
CA ILE A 155 4.74 -10.42 -11.71
C ILE A 155 5.87 -10.24 -12.72
N THR A 156 6.94 -11.04 -12.64
CA THR A 156 8.08 -10.92 -13.56
C THR A 156 7.70 -11.14 -15.01
N LYS A 157 6.83 -12.10 -15.30
CA LYS A 157 6.41 -12.43 -16.67
C LYS A 157 5.38 -11.45 -17.24
N ASN A 158 4.60 -10.80 -16.37
CA ASN A 158 3.55 -9.85 -16.76
C ASN A 158 3.97 -8.37 -16.73
N THR A 159 5.24 -8.04 -16.56
CA THR A 159 5.74 -6.65 -16.36
C THR A 159 5.46 -5.66 -17.49
N LEU A 160 4.89 -6.09 -18.60
CA LEU A 160 4.66 -5.23 -19.77
C LEU A 160 3.26 -4.59 -19.85
N SER A 161 2.35 -4.91 -18.92
CA SER A 161 0.97 -4.40 -18.96
C SER A 161 0.64 -3.58 -17.73
N ALA A 162 0.87 -2.27 -17.80
CA ALA A 162 0.66 -1.36 -16.67
C ALA A 162 -0.83 -1.12 -16.29
N SER A 163 -1.78 -1.50 -17.16
CA SER A 163 -3.20 -1.13 -17.01
C SER A 163 -4.19 -2.28 -17.09
N LYS A 164 -3.74 -3.53 -17.07
CA LYS A 164 -4.61 -4.71 -17.17
C LYS A 164 -4.25 -5.70 -16.08
N ALA A 165 -5.25 -6.44 -15.61
CA ALA A 165 -5.07 -7.59 -14.73
C ALA A 165 -4.00 -8.57 -15.28
N LEU A 166 -3.31 -9.24 -14.39
CA LEU A 166 -2.25 -10.16 -14.75
C LEU A 166 -2.80 -11.32 -15.58
N LYS A 167 -2.08 -11.67 -16.63
CA LYS A 167 -2.42 -12.80 -17.49
C LYS A 167 -1.92 -14.10 -16.88
N GLU A 168 -2.48 -15.22 -17.39
CA GLU A 168 -1.98 -16.55 -17.14
C GLU A 168 -0.48 -16.68 -17.41
N VAL A 169 0.20 -17.37 -16.51
CA VAL A 169 1.65 -17.59 -16.59
C VAL A 169 1.98 -19.07 -16.44
N ARG A 170 2.85 -19.53 -17.31
CA ARG A 170 3.45 -20.87 -17.24
C ARG A 170 4.65 -20.87 -16.30
N ILE A 171 4.62 -21.69 -15.24
CA ILE A 171 5.73 -21.85 -14.29
C ILE A 171 6.28 -23.26 -14.36
N PRO A 172 7.55 -23.46 -14.75
CA PRO A 172 8.22 -24.74 -14.68
C PRO A 172 8.31 -25.23 -13.23
N PHE A 173 8.14 -26.53 -13.02
CA PHE A 173 8.23 -27.11 -11.68
C PHE A 173 9.63 -26.91 -11.04
N ASP A 174 10.69 -26.87 -11.86
CA ASP A 174 12.04 -26.61 -11.39
C ASP A 174 12.18 -25.21 -10.79
N THR A 175 11.41 -24.22 -11.31
CA THR A 175 11.37 -22.87 -10.74
C THR A 175 10.72 -22.87 -9.36
N LEU A 176 9.63 -23.61 -9.17
CA LEU A 176 9.02 -23.75 -7.85
C LEU A 176 9.96 -24.48 -6.89
N SER A 177 10.57 -25.57 -7.34
CA SER A 177 11.46 -26.37 -6.51
C SER A 177 12.74 -25.62 -6.08
N ALA A 178 13.14 -24.59 -6.83
CA ALA A 178 14.28 -23.75 -6.47
C ALA A 178 14.14 -23.05 -5.10
N ALA A 179 12.88 -22.77 -4.70
CA ALA A 179 12.57 -22.12 -3.41
C ALA A 179 12.58 -23.08 -2.21
N PHE A 180 12.89 -24.35 -2.44
CA PHE A 180 12.82 -25.37 -1.39
C PHE A 180 14.20 -25.96 -1.07
N PRO A 181 14.44 -26.30 0.20
CA PRO A 181 15.56 -27.16 0.57
C PRO A 181 15.54 -28.48 -0.21
N SER A 182 16.71 -29.05 -0.47
CA SER A 182 16.83 -30.32 -1.18
C SER A 182 16.15 -31.51 -0.47
N SER A 183 15.86 -31.36 0.82
CA SER A 183 15.15 -32.37 1.62
C SER A 183 13.65 -32.42 1.38
N VAL A 184 13.04 -31.39 0.74
CA VAL A 184 11.62 -31.37 0.45
C VAL A 184 11.32 -32.19 -0.79
N ARG A 185 10.38 -33.13 -0.67
CA ARG A 185 10.03 -34.04 -1.77
C ARG A 185 9.17 -33.33 -2.82
N PRO A 186 9.32 -33.67 -4.11
CA PRO A 186 8.50 -33.12 -5.19
C PRO A 186 6.98 -33.28 -4.97
N ARG A 187 6.58 -34.34 -4.29
CA ARG A 187 5.17 -34.55 -3.93
C ARG A 187 4.64 -33.47 -3.00
N ASP A 188 5.42 -33.06 -2.00
CA ASP A 188 5.00 -32.07 -1.00
C ASP A 188 4.83 -30.69 -1.66
N ILE A 189 5.68 -30.36 -2.65
CA ILE A 189 5.56 -29.13 -3.43
C ILE A 189 4.27 -29.16 -4.28
N ARG A 190 3.96 -30.30 -4.92
CA ARG A 190 2.72 -30.45 -5.70
C ARG A 190 1.48 -30.34 -4.83
N THR A 191 1.51 -30.94 -3.63
CA THR A 191 0.41 -30.82 -2.67
C THR A 191 0.21 -29.37 -2.25
N ALA A 192 1.29 -28.58 -2.08
CA ALA A 192 1.20 -27.16 -1.77
C ALA A 192 0.60 -26.29 -2.91
N CYS A 193 0.59 -26.81 -4.15
CA CYS A 193 -0.06 -26.17 -5.30
C CYS A 193 -1.53 -26.61 -5.49
N ASN A 194 -2.16 -27.24 -4.51
CA ASN A 194 -3.53 -27.75 -4.64
C ASN A 194 -4.55 -26.61 -4.75
N GLU A 195 -5.52 -26.77 -5.64
CA GLU A 195 -6.60 -25.80 -5.89
C GLU A 195 -7.59 -25.70 -4.72
N GLU A 196 -7.80 -26.79 -3.99
CA GLU A 196 -8.72 -26.83 -2.84
C GLU A 196 -8.16 -26.16 -1.58
N GLY A 197 -6.95 -25.62 -1.65
CA GLY A 197 -6.28 -24.98 -0.53
C GLY A 197 -6.02 -23.51 -0.76
N LEU A 198 -5.27 -22.91 0.18
CA LEU A 198 -4.91 -21.50 0.18
C LEU A 198 -4.21 -21.04 -1.12
N PHE A 199 -3.54 -21.95 -1.84
CA PHE A 199 -2.97 -21.64 -3.15
C PHE A 199 -4.07 -21.34 -4.18
N GLY A 200 -5.14 -22.13 -4.22
CA GLY A 200 -6.29 -21.90 -5.08
C GLY A 200 -7.12 -20.67 -4.69
N ASP A 201 -7.02 -20.21 -3.43
CA ASP A 201 -7.63 -18.93 -3.03
C ASP A 201 -6.99 -17.76 -3.76
N LEU A 202 -5.66 -17.80 -3.99
CA LEU A 202 -4.91 -16.73 -4.65
C LEU A 202 -4.86 -16.87 -6.17
N PHE A 203 -4.74 -18.10 -6.68
CA PHE A 203 -4.47 -18.37 -8.08
C PHE A 203 -5.57 -19.21 -8.73
N GLU A 204 -5.98 -18.80 -9.94
CA GLU A 204 -6.73 -19.65 -10.84
C GLU A 204 -5.74 -20.58 -11.55
N ARG A 205 -6.02 -21.86 -11.56
CA ARG A 205 -5.24 -22.86 -12.28
C ARG A 205 -5.99 -23.27 -13.54
N THR A 206 -5.38 -23.11 -14.70
CA THR A 206 -6.10 -23.22 -15.97
C THR A 206 -5.80 -24.47 -16.77
N SER A 207 -4.71 -25.17 -16.53
CA SER A 207 -4.43 -26.46 -17.17
C SER A 207 -3.36 -27.28 -16.45
N ASP A 208 -3.42 -28.58 -16.67
CA ASP A 208 -2.55 -29.57 -16.07
C ASP A 208 -1.71 -30.28 -17.14
N ASP A 209 -0.58 -29.72 -17.48
CA ASP A 209 0.51 -30.54 -18.00
C ASP A 209 1.33 -31.06 -16.82
N LEU A 210 0.72 -31.96 -16.08
CA LEU A 210 0.87 -32.30 -14.66
C LEU A 210 2.25 -32.76 -14.21
N LYS A 211 3.22 -32.91 -15.08
CA LYS A 211 4.50 -33.47 -14.66
C LYS A 211 5.63 -32.46 -14.60
N LYS A 212 5.57 -31.37 -15.38
CA LYS A 212 6.69 -30.45 -15.52
C LYS A 212 6.37 -28.96 -15.37
N THR A 213 5.10 -28.55 -15.51
CA THR A 213 4.70 -27.14 -15.48
C THR A 213 3.32 -26.96 -14.89
N ILE A 214 3.09 -25.82 -14.24
CA ILE A 214 1.76 -25.35 -13.87
C ILE A 214 1.44 -24.08 -14.63
N PHE A 215 0.16 -23.89 -14.93
CA PHE A 215 -0.37 -22.66 -15.51
C PHE A 215 -1.27 -22.02 -14.49
N ILE A 216 -0.96 -20.78 -14.15
CA ILE A 216 -1.66 -20.05 -13.11
C ILE A 216 -1.94 -18.61 -13.54
N LYS A 217 -3.02 -18.05 -13.00
CA LYS A 217 -3.35 -16.64 -13.08
C LYS A 217 -3.63 -16.13 -11.68
N LEU A 218 -2.98 -15.05 -11.28
CA LEU A 218 -3.29 -14.38 -10.00
C LEU A 218 -4.70 -13.79 -10.10
N LYS A 219 -5.54 -14.04 -9.10
CA LYS A 219 -6.86 -13.42 -9.02
C LYS A 219 -6.76 -11.92 -8.81
N GLU A 220 -7.69 -11.18 -9.38
CA GLU A 220 -7.64 -9.72 -9.44
C GLU A 220 -7.61 -9.07 -8.05
N ASP A 221 -8.30 -9.66 -7.08
CA ASP A 221 -8.37 -9.18 -5.69
C ASP A 221 -7.00 -9.22 -4.97
N PHE A 222 -6.04 -9.97 -5.48
CA PHE A 222 -4.69 -10.07 -4.93
C PHE A 222 -3.63 -9.35 -5.78
N ASP A 223 -4.01 -8.78 -6.92
CA ASP A 223 -3.11 -7.94 -7.73
C ASP A 223 -3.09 -6.51 -7.18
N GLY A 224 -2.24 -6.27 -6.18
CA GLY A 224 -2.15 -4.97 -5.52
C GLY A 224 -1.88 -3.79 -6.47
N LYS A 225 -1.15 -4.02 -7.57
CA LYS A 225 -0.90 -2.98 -8.58
C LYS A 225 -2.16 -2.65 -9.38
N TYR A 226 -2.91 -3.68 -9.78
CA TYR A 226 -4.16 -3.52 -10.51
C TYR A 226 -5.21 -2.82 -9.64
N ILE A 227 -5.40 -3.28 -8.41
CA ILE A 227 -6.34 -2.69 -7.45
C ILE A 227 -5.96 -1.24 -7.15
N LYS A 228 -4.69 -0.97 -6.89
CA LYS A 228 -4.19 0.39 -6.65
C LYS A 228 -4.52 1.32 -7.81
N GLN A 229 -4.38 0.85 -9.05
CA GLN A 229 -4.72 1.61 -10.23
C GLN A 229 -6.24 1.79 -10.41
N LYS A 230 -7.04 0.75 -10.11
CA LYS A 230 -8.50 0.81 -10.13
C LYS A 230 -9.01 1.85 -9.13
N ILE A 231 -8.56 1.80 -7.88
CA ILE A 231 -8.88 2.80 -6.85
C ILE A 231 -8.53 4.21 -7.33
N ARG A 232 -7.36 4.40 -7.94
CA ARG A 232 -6.96 5.70 -8.45
C ARG A 232 -7.88 6.24 -9.54
N LEU A 233 -8.38 5.37 -10.43
CA LEU A 233 -9.30 5.76 -11.48
C LEU A 233 -10.69 6.10 -10.94
N GLU A 234 -11.17 5.34 -9.97
CA GLU A 234 -12.43 5.59 -9.25
C GLU A 234 -12.32 6.90 -8.46
N ALA A 235 -11.28 7.04 -7.64
CA ALA A 235 -11.05 8.25 -6.86
C ALA A 235 -10.98 9.54 -7.72
N ARG A 236 -10.47 9.47 -8.95
CA ARG A 236 -10.50 10.64 -9.85
C ARG A 236 -11.90 11.07 -10.22
N LYS A 237 -12.83 10.11 -10.42
CA LYS A 237 -14.23 10.41 -10.74
C LYS A 237 -14.93 11.00 -9.51
N ASP A 238 -14.72 10.38 -8.36
CA ASP A 238 -15.37 10.78 -7.11
C ASP A 238 -14.89 12.17 -6.67
N ILE A 239 -13.57 12.45 -6.76
CA ILE A 239 -13.00 13.77 -6.50
C ILE A 239 -13.60 14.82 -7.44
N PHE A 240 -13.74 14.50 -8.73
CA PHE A 240 -14.34 15.42 -9.69
C PHE A 240 -15.81 15.71 -9.35
N SER A 241 -16.57 14.66 -9.04
CA SER A 241 -17.99 14.78 -8.64
C SER A 241 -18.13 15.61 -7.35
N GLU A 242 -17.25 15.41 -6.37
CA GLU A 242 -17.27 16.17 -5.12
C GLU A 242 -16.94 17.66 -5.35
N ILE A 243 -15.93 17.96 -6.16
CA ILE A 243 -15.60 19.35 -6.53
C ILE A 243 -16.78 20.03 -7.23
N GLU A 244 -17.45 19.33 -8.14
CA GLU A 244 -18.64 19.87 -8.81
C GLU A 244 -19.79 20.08 -7.84
N SER A 245 -20.00 19.16 -6.89
CA SER A 245 -21.00 19.28 -5.83
C SER A 245 -20.77 20.53 -4.97
N ILE A 246 -19.54 20.71 -4.48
CA ILE A 246 -19.14 21.91 -3.72
C ILE A 246 -19.37 23.17 -4.54
N ASN A 247 -18.91 23.19 -5.80
CA ASN A 247 -19.00 24.37 -6.65
C ASN A 247 -20.45 24.71 -7.03
N ASN A 248 -21.32 23.72 -7.19
CA ASN A 248 -22.76 23.96 -7.44
C ASN A 248 -23.40 24.59 -6.22
N ALA A 249 -23.16 24.03 -5.00
CA ALA A 249 -23.66 24.61 -3.77
C ALA A 249 -23.14 26.06 -3.56
N VAL A 250 -21.88 26.33 -3.91
CA VAL A 250 -21.31 27.68 -3.86
C VAL A 250 -21.97 28.62 -4.87
N ARG A 251 -22.25 28.16 -6.09
CA ARG A 251 -22.96 28.98 -7.11
C ARG A 251 -24.37 29.32 -6.67
N ASP A 252 -25.09 28.34 -6.10
CA ASP A 252 -26.44 28.53 -5.59
C ASP A 252 -26.42 29.54 -4.43
N ALA A 253 -25.48 29.41 -3.49
CA ALA A 253 -25.30 30.36 -2.41
C ALA A 253 -24.96 31.77 -2.94
N ASN A 254 -24.05 31.90 -3.90
CA ASN A 254 -23.72 33.20 -4.49
C ASN A 254 -24.91 33.84 -5.23
N THR A 255 -25.73 33.04 -5.92
CA THR A 255 -26.93 33.54 -6.59
C THR A 255 -27.94 34.08 -5.61
N GLY A 256 -28.17 33.35 -4.53
CA GLY A 256 -29.10 33.79 -3.53
C GLY A 256 -28.66 35.01 -2.71
N ILE A 257 -27.33 35.21 -2.51
CA ILE A 257 -26.81 36.45 -1.92
C ILE A 257 -27.23 37.68 -2.73
N HIS A 258 -27.40 37.53 -4.05
CA HIS A 258 -27.84 38.60 -4.93
C HIS A 258 -29.36 38.85 -4.91
N GLU A 259 -30.17 37.83 -4.56
CA GLU A 259 -31.63 37.93 -4.60
C GLU A 259 -32.25 38.40 -3.27
N ASP A 260 -31.79 37.88 -2.12
CA ASP A 260 -32.46 38.07 -0.82
C ASP A 260 -31.60 38.73 0.28
N GLY A 261 -30.33 39.01 0.03
CA GLY A 261 -29.42 39.68 1.01
C GLY A 261 -28.99 38.79 2.19
N PHE A 262 -29.56 37.62 2.38
CA PHE A 262 -29.16 36.67 3.42
C PHE A 262 -29.40 35.25 2.96
N ILE A 263 -28.35 34.43 2.85
CA ILE A 263 -28.48 32.98 2.71
C ILE A 263 -27.76 32.30 3.87
N HIS A 264 -28.43 31.34 4.43
CA HIS A 264 -27.82 30.35 5.31
C HIS A 264 -26.92 29.44 4.47
N ILE A 265 -25.64 29.74 4.40
CA ILE A 265 -24.61 28.95 3.67
C ILE A 265 -24.59 27.50 4.16
N SER A 266 -24.91 27.26 5.45
CA SER A 266 -25.05 25.94 6.05
C SER A 266 -26.02 25.01 5.31
N ASP A 267 -27.11 25.56 4.77
CA ASP A 267 -28.15 24.76 4.09
C ASP A 267 -27.72 24.39 2.65
N ALA A 268 -26.97 25.28 1.99
CA ALA A 268 -26.52 25.07 0.63
C ALA A 268 -25.36 24.03 0.51
N LEU A 269 -24.51 23.96 1.52
CA LEU A 269 -23.31 23.09 1.45
C LEU A 269 -23.47 21.72 2.08
N ALA A 270 -24.62 21.39 2.70
CA ALA A 270 -24.93 20.11 3.34
C ALA A 270 -23.78 19.56 4.24
N PHE A 271 -23.06 20.48 4.91
CA PHE A 271 -21.99 20.10 5.85
C PHE A 271 -22.60 19.51 7.11
N ARG A 272 -21.91 18.53 7.70
CA ARG A 272 -22.29 17.94 8.99
C ARG A 272 -22.22 18.98 10.11
N ASP A 273 -22.99 18.79 11.16
CA ASP A 273 -23.25 19.71 12.29
C ASP A 273 -22.05 20.44 12.92
N HIS A 274 -20.82 20.00 12.67
CA HIS A 274 -19.61 20.61 13.24
C HIS A 274 -19.07 21.81 12.45
N ASP A 275 -19.52 22.05 11.23
CA ASP A 275 -19.01 23.11 10.36
C ASP A 275 -19.92 24.37 10.36
N ILE A 276 -21.09 24.27 11.00
CA ILE A 276 -22.10 25.34 11.02
C ILE A 276 -21.57 26.62 11.67
N ASP A 277 -20.78 26.51 12.75
CA ASP A 277 -20.25 27.68 13.47
C ASP A 277 -19.22 28.47 12.65
N LEU A 278 -18.46 27.78 11.80
CA LEU A 278 -17.46 28.42 10.95
C LEU A 278 -18.11 29.23 9.82
N PHE A 279 -19.17 28.69 9.22
CA PHE A 279 -19.95 29.36 8.17
C PHE A 279 -20.68 30.58 8.72
N ASN A 280 -21.28 30.48 9.88
CA ASN A 280 -21.90 31.61 10.55
C ASN A 280 -20.90 32.75 10.85
N ALA A 281 -19.65 32.40 11.19
CA ALA A 281 -18.61 33.39 11.39
C ALA A 281 -18.19 34.12 10.09
N VAL A 282 -18.17 33.41 8.96
CA VAL A 282 -17.86 34.01 7.65
C VAL A 282 -18.98 34.94 7.18
N ASP A 283 -20.25 34.59 7.37
CA ASP A 283 -21.39 35.43 7.05
C ASP A 283 -21.40 36.75 7.84
N ILE A 284 -21.00 36.69 9.11
CA ILE A 284 -20.89 37.88 9.95
C ILE A 284 -19.74 38.82 9.51
N LEU A 285 -18.63 38.25 9.04
CA LEU A 285 -17.43 39.02 8.72
C LEU A 285 -17.43 39.63 7.32
N HIS A 286 -18.13 38.99 6.33
CA HIS A 286 -18.08 39.41 4.93
C HIS A 286 -19.41 39.18 4.17
N PRO A 287 -20.51 39.86 4.53
CA PRO A 287 -21.83 39.58 3.97
C PRO A 287 -21.98 39.91 2.47
N GLU A 288 -21.08 40.72 1.90
CA GLU A 288 -21.14 41.11 0.48
C GLU A 288 -20.13 40.35 -0.42
N ARG A 289 -19.40 39.39 0.14
CA ARG A 289 -18.34 38.71 -0.60
C ARG A 289 -18.86 37.44 -1.29
N SER A 290 -18.69 37.37 -2.60
CA SER A 290 -18.90 36.10 -3.33
C SER A 290 -17.99 35.00 -2.80
N LEU A 291 -18.57 33.84 -2.55
CA LEU A 291 -17.81 32.65 -2.11
C LEU A 291 -16.91 32.15 -3.24
N PRO A 292 -15.65 31.78 -2.97
CA PRO A 292 -14.74 31.31 -3.98
C PRO A 292 -15.10 29.90 -4.46
N LEU A 293 -14.93 29.62 -5.76
CA LEU A 293 -15.05 28.29 -6.30
C LEU A 293 -13.81 27.44 -5.96
N LEU A 294 -14.01 26.15 -5.73
CA LEU A 294 -12.92 25.20 -5.56
C LEU A 294 -12.35 24.80 -6.93
N GLU A 295 -11.24 25.39 -7.32
CA GLU A 295 -10.56 25.10 -8.58
C GLU A 295 -9.33 24.25 -8.35
N LEU A 296 -9.36 22.99 -8.80
CA LEU A 296 -8.23 22.08 -8.78
C LEU A 296 -7.77 21.79 -10.20
N ASN A 297 -6.50 22.07 -10.48
CA ASN A 297 -5.90 21.69 -11.76
C ASN A 297 -5.73 20.15 -11.86
N SER A 298 -5.38 19.65 -13.05
CA SER A 298 -5.21 18.22 -13.31
C SER A 298 -4.17 17.55 -12.41
N ASP A 299 -3.09 18.29 -12.09
CA ASP A 299 -1.98 17.74 -11.29
C ASP A 299 -2.39 17.55 -9.83
N ILE A 300 -3.11 18.53 -9.27
CA ILE A 300 -3.64 18.44 -7.91
C ILE A 300 -4.68 17.32 -7.80
N ARG A 301 -5.59 17.19 -8.79
CA ARG A 301 -6.55 16.08 -8.84
C ARG A 301 -5.86 14.72 -8.92
N ASN A 302 -4.79 14.61 -9.68
CA ASN A 302 -3.98 13.40 -9.76
C ASN A 302 -3.27 13.11 -8.43
N ASP A 303 -2.81 14.13 -7.74
CA ASP A 303 -2.17 14.02 -6.42
C ASP A 303 -3.18 13.56 -5.37
N CYS A 304 -4.37 14.15 -5.33
CA CYS A 304 -5.48 13.72 -4.48
C CYS A 304 -5.86 12.24 -4.74
N ALA A 305 -5.96 11.84 -6.01
CA ALA A 305 -6.23 10.45 -6.36
C ALA A 305 -5.09 9.50 -5.94
N THR A 306 -3.85 9.98 -5.88
CA THR A 306 -2.71 9.21 -5.36
C THR A 306 -2.78 9.09 -3.85
N ILE A 307 -3.17 10.15 -3.13
CA ILE A 307 -3.41 10.11 -1.69
C ILE A 307 -4.55 9.13 -1.37
N ALA A 308 -5.63 9.13 -2.15
CA ALA A 308 -6.75 8.22 -1.98
C ALA A 308 -6.38 6.74 -2.10
N GLN A 309 -5.34 6.40 -2.86
CA GLN A 309 -4.83 5.02 -2.93
C GLN A 309 -4.28 4.51 -1.60
N ASP A 310 -3.73 5.41 -0.79
CA ASP A 310 -3.05 5.02 0.46
C ASP A 310 -3.94 5.24 1.69
N PHE A 311 -4.89 6.20 1.64
CA PHE A 311 -5.71 6.64 2.79
C PHE A 311 -7.23 6.48 2.59
N GLY A 312 -7.68 6.07 1.41
CA GLY A 312 -9.09 5.98 1.07
C GLY A 312 -9.65 7.29 0.50
N ILE A 313 -10.72 7.15 -0.30
CA ILE A 313 -11.35 8.29 -0.98
C ILE A 313 -12.08 9.21 0.00
N ASP A 314 -12.79 8.65 0.99
CA ASP A 314 -13.56 9.42 1.97
C ASP A 314 -12.70 10.39 2.76
N THR A 315 -11.46 9.98 3.06
CA THR A 315 -10.49 10.83 3.74
C THR A 315 -10.06 12.01 2.88
N VAL A 316 -9.84 11.77 1.59
CA VAL A 316 -9.47 12.84 0.66
C VAL A 316 -10.64 13.81 0.47
N ILE A 317 -11.85 13.30 0.37
CA ILE A 317 -13.08 14.14 0.30
C ILE A 317 -13.20 15.00 1.57
N THR A 318 -13.03 14.40 2.75
CA THR A 318 -13.04 15.14 4.02
C THR A 318 -11.93 16.20 4.04
N ALA A 319 -10.73 15.87 3.57
CA ALA A 319 -9.63 16.83 3.51
C ALA A 319 -9.90 17.98 2.51
N LEU A 320 -10.56 17.72 1.39
CA LEU A 320 -10.98 18.75 0.43
C LEU A 320 -12.02 19.70 1.04
N ARG A 321 -13.01 19.17 1.75
CA ARG A 321 -14.01 19.95 2.48
C ARG A 321 -13.35 20.81 3.57
N THR A 322 -12.48 20.21 4.37
CA THR A 322 -11.69 20.92 5.39
C THR A 322 -10.82 22.01 4.76
N PHE A 323 -10.19 21.74 3.62
CA PHE A 323 -9.44 22.74 2.90
C PHE A 323 -10.33 23.90 2.46
N TYR A 324 -11.49 23.61 1.88
CA TYR A 324 -12.43 24.62 1.44
C TYR A 324 -12.85 25.51 2.62
N SER A 325 -13.31 24.92 3.73
CA SER A 325 -13.85 25.63 4.90
C SER A 325 -12.77 26.43 5.64
N ASN A 326 -11.61 25.85 5.88
CA ASN A 326 -10.61 26.43 6.79
C ASN A 326 -9.58 27.33 6.08
N TYR A 327 -9.43 27.21 4.77
CA TYR A 327 -8.38 27.92 4.04
C TYR A 327 -8.90 28.74 2.86
N LEU A 328 -9.86 28.22 2.10
CA LEU A 328 -10.34 28.91 0.92
C LEU A 328 -11.39 29.97 1.26
N LEU A 329 -12.39 29.61 2.07
CA LEU A 329 -13.43 30.54 2.53
C LEU A 329 -12.85 31.75 3.29
N PRO A 330 -11.96 31.57 4.29
CA PRO A 330 -11.38 32.70 5.01
C PRO A 330 -10.33 33.49 4.22
N ASP A 331 -10.05 33.13 2.96
CA ASP A 331 -8.97 33.73 2.13
C ASP A 331 -7.57 33.66 2.80
N SER A 332 -7.39 32.64 3.64
CA SER A 332 -6.14 32.43 4.38
C SER A 332 -5.08 31.70 3.56
N PHE A 333 -5.51 31.03 2.47
CA PHE A 333 -4.60 30.33 1.58
C PHE A 333 -4.20 31.20 0.40
N LYS A 334 -2.95 31.64 0.40
CA LYS A 334 -2.31 32.23 -0.78
C LYS A 334 -1.34 31.18 -1.35
N PRO A 335 -1.59 30.65 -2.56
CA PRO A 335 -0.65 29.73 -3.19
C PRO A 335 0.68 30.49 -3.42
N ASP A 336 1.69 30.11 -2.67
CA ASP A 336 3.07 30.53 -2.86
C ASP A 336 3.85 29.43 -3.53
N LYS A 337 4.95 29.76 -4.21
CA LYS A 337 5.84 28.79 -4.89
C LYS A 337 6.36 27.70 -3.95
N SER A 338 6.36 27.93 -2.64
CA SER A 338 6.77 26.98 -1.60
C SER A 338 5.64 26.15 -1.00
N LYS A 339 4.37 26.45 -1.29
CA LYS A 339 3.21 25.76 -0.69
C LYS A 339 2.30 25.27 -1.80
N SER A 340 2.48 24.01 -2.22
CA SER A 340 1.56 23.39 -3.16
C SER A 340 0.26 22.99 -2.44
N LEU A 341 -0.88 23.15 -3.11
CA LEU A 341 -2.18 22.73 -2.59
C LEU A 341 -2.18 21.20 -2.30
N GLY A 342 -1.54 20.39 -3.14
CA GLY A 342 -1.37 18.95 -2.88
C GLY A 342 -0.61 18.66 -1.57
N GLY A 343 0.41 19.47 -1.26
CA GLY A 343 1.12 19.38 0.02
C GLY A 343 0.23 19.72 1.22
N LEU A 344 -0.64 20.73 1.09
CA LEU A 344 -1.58 21.09 2.14
C LEU A 344 -2.65 20.01 2.34
N ILE A 345 -3.20 19.45 1.27
CA ILE A 345 -4.16 18.33 1.38
C ILE A 345 -3.52 17.11 2.06
N ARG A 346 -2.26 16.77 1.73
CA ARG A 346 -1.53 15.71 2.43
C ARG A 346 -1.38 15.99 3.91
N ARG A 347 -1.11 17.24 4.27
CA ARG A 347 -1.03 17.67 5.66
C ARG A 347 -2.35 17.48 6.39
N ILE A 348 -3.46 17.94 5.82
CA ILE A 348 -4.80 17.77 6.41
C ILE A 348 -5.12 16.28 6.57
N VAL A 349 -4.82 15.46 5.56
CA VAL A 349 -4.98 14.00 5.65
C VAL A 349 -4.13 13.42 6.78
N GLY A 350 -2.88 13.86 6.94
CA GLY A 350 -2.00 13.42 8.03
C GLY A 350 -2.54 13.81 9.42
N GLU A 351 -3.09 15.00 9.55
CA GLU A 351 -3.72 15.49 10.77
C GLU A 351 -4.99 14.68 11.11
N LEU A 352 -5.84 14.39 10.12
CA LEU A 352 -7.04 13.56 10.29
C LEU A 352 -6.72 12.11 10.73
N PHE A 353 -5.58 11.57 10.31
CA PHE A 353 -5.14 10.22 10.68
C PHE A 353 -4.28 10.16 11.95
N GLY A 354 -3.98 11.29 12.58
CA GLY A 354 -3.10 11.34 13.75
C GLY A 354 -1.66 10.91 13.47
N GLN A 355 -1.21 11.01 12.19
CA GLN A 355 0.14 10.67 11.75
C GLN A 355 0.86 11.93 11.23
N PRO A 356 1.42 12.77 12.09
CA PRO A 356 2.11 14.00 11.67
C PRO A 356 3.34 13.74 10.79
N GLU A 357 3.90 12.55 10.79
CA GLU A 357 5.09 12.19 10.00
C GLU A 357 4.83 12.06 8.48
N LEU A 358 3.57 12.01 8.05
CA LEU A 358 3.21 12.10 6.63
C LEU A 358 3.43 13.50 6.05
N LEU A 359 3.77 14.46 6.89
CA LEU A 359 3.94 15.89 6.56
C LEU A 359 5.27 16.22 5.87
N THR A 360 6.26 15.35 5.97
CA THR A 360 7.57 15.56 5.37
C THR A 360 7.68 14.81 4.05
N ASN A 361 7.23 15.43 2.99
CA ASN A 361 7.69 15.07 1.66
C ASN A 361 8.87 15.96 1.32
N PRO A 362 10.06 15.44 1.11
CA PRO A 362 11.05 16.13 0.35
C PRO A 362 10.58 16.15 -1.11
N SER A 363 10.53 17.34 -1.66
CA SER A 363 10.41 17.67 -3.08
C SER A 363 11.22 16.74 -3.99
#